data_89ccf2d33a19257f6cab925085f614a7
#
_entry.id   89ccf2d33a19257f6cab925085f614a7
#
_cell.length_a   1.000
_cell.length_b   1.000
_cell.length_c   1.000
_cell.angle_alpha   90.00
_cell.angle_beta   90.00
_cell.angle_gamma   90.00
#
_symmetry.space_group_name_H-M   'P 1'
#
loop_
_entity.id
_entity.type
_entity.pdbx_description
1 polymer ?
#
loop_
_entity_poly.entity_id
_entity_poly.type
_entity_poly.pdbx_seq_one_letter_code
_entity_poly.pdbx_strand_id
1 'polypeptide(L)'
;MNIYMEMNKVKTSQLNNRLLSLDILRGITIAGMILVNNSGAGSYTYAPLKHAQWHGLTPTDLVFPFFMFIMGISTFMSLRKFNFEPSKAAVWKIIRRTILIFAIGLALGWFGKFTSGLSQGESILVAATHFDTLRILGVLQRLALAYGFAALLAVIFKSKYIPWIIAALLVGYQLLLKLGNGYEMMEQNIIAIVDKAIWGVEHMYKDWTPGGERIAFDPEGLLSTIPSIAHVLIGFLFGKLIVNNKDNHTRVEKLMIWGTILAFTGLLLQYGGPINKKIWSPTFVLVTTGFAAQLLGLLIWIIDIHKKHKWSRFFH
;
A
#
# COMPACT_ATOMS: atom_id res chain seq x y z
N MET A 1 27.00 -15.06 34.48
CA MET A 1 25.77 -15.88 34.37
C MET A 1 24.49 -15.01 34.39
N ASN A 2 24.39 -13.96 35.23
CA ASN A 2 23.20 -13.08 35.32
C ASN A 2 22.92 -12.24 34.06
N ILE A 3 23.93 -11.68 33.40
CA ILE A 3 23.76 -10.84 32.21
C ILE A 3 23.20 -11.64 31.03
N TYR A 4 23.61 -12.89 30.83
CA TYR A 4 23.08 -13.78 29.79
C TYR A 4 21.62 -14.16 30.04
N MET A 5 21.23 -14.34 31.31
CA MET A 5 19.84 -14.61 31.69
C MET A 5 18.95 -13.36 31.53
N GLU A 6 19.44 -12.16 31.84
CA GLU A 6 18.69 -10.92 31.59
C GLU A 6 18.56 -10.61 30.08
N MET A 7 19.61 -10.80 29.31
CA MET A 7 19.52 -10.64 27.85
C MET A 7 18.55 -11.65 27.22
N ASN A 8 18.50 -12.88 27.71
CA ASN A 8 17.51 -13.88 27.25
C ASN A 8 16.11 -13.56 27.74
N LYS A 9 15.91 -13.03 28.94
CA LYS A 9 14.60 -12.53 29.41
C LYS A 9 14.11 -11.32 28.61
N VAL A 10 14.99 -10.40 28.25
CA VAL A 10 14.66 -9.25 27.40
C VAL A 10 14.37 -9.70 25.97
N LYS A 11 15.14 -10.64 25.41
CA LYS A 11 14.83 -11.23 24.10
C LYS A 11 13.50 -12.01 24.10
N THR A 12 13.22 -12.82 25.12
CA THR A 12 11.95 -13.55 25.26
C THR A 12 10.78 -12.60 25.51
N SER A 13 10.95 -11.50 26.25
CA SER A 13 9.89 -10.51 26.44
C SER A 13 9.62 -9.68 25.17
N GLN A 14 10.64 -9.44 24.34
CA GLN A 14 10.46 -8.80 23.02
C GLN A 14 9.82 -9.75 22.01
N LEU A 15 10.12 -11.04 22.05
CA LEU A 15 9.46 -12.07 21.24
C LEU A 15 7.99 -12.27 21.64
N ASN A 16 7.66 -12.14 22.92
CA ASN A 16 6.26 -12.25 23.40
C ASN A 16 5.36 -11.06 23.00
N ASN A 17 5.91 -9.94 22.52
CA ASN A 17 5.13 -8.80 22.03
C ASN A 17 4.99 -8.76 20.49
N ARG A 18 5.58 -9.71 19.75
CA ARG A 18 5.49 -9.78 18.30
C ARG A 18 4.21 -10.52 17.91
N LEU A 19 3.35 -9.86 17.15
CA LEU A 19 2.11 -10.44 16.64
C LEU A 19 2.46 -11.31 15.42
N LEU A 20 2.52 -12.63 15.62
CA LEU A 20 2.91 -13.58 14.59
C LEU A 20 1.97 -13.53 13.37
N SER A 21 0.68 -13.34 13.60
CA SER A 21 -0.33 -13.18 12.55
C SER A 21 -0.05 -12.02 11.62
N LEU A 22 0.54 -10.90 12.10
CA LEU A 22 0.91 -9.77 11.25
C LEU A 22 2.09 -10.11 10.31
N ASP A 23 3.08 -10.85 10.81
CA ASP A 23 4.20 -11.30 9.98
C ASP A 23 3.74 -12.32 8.93
N ILE A 24 2.83 -13.21 9.31
CA ILE A 24 2.23 -14.17 8.38
C ILE A 24 1.37 -13.46 7.33
N LEU A 25 0.56 -12.45 7.71
CA LEU A 25 -0.18 -11.63 6.74
C LEU A 25 0.77 -10.98 5.73
N ARG A 26 1.91 -10.47 6.18
CA ARG A 26 2.94 -9.91 5.29
C ARG A 26 3.49 -10.97 4.34
N GLY A 27 3.83 -12.16 4.85
CA GLY A 27 4.31 -13.28 4.04
C GLY A 27 3.29 -13.75 3.00
N ILE A 28 2.01 -13.89 3.38
CA ILE A 28 0.90 -14.22 2.46
C ILE A 28 0.79 -13.15 1.36
N THR A 29 0.91 -11.87 1.73
CA THR A 29 0.83 -10.77 0.77
C THR A 29 2.01 -10.78 -0.21
N ILE A 30 3.23 -11.12 0.27
CA ILE A 30 4.41 -11.28 -0.60
C ILE A 30 4.21 -12.46 -1.55
N ALA A 31 3.76 -13.61 -1.06
CA ALA A 31 3.49 -14.79 -1.89
C ALA A 31 2.40 -14.48 -2.93
N GLY A 32 1.34 -13.77 -2.52
CA GLY A 32 0.30 -13.27 -3.42
C GLY A 32 0.87 -12.37 -4.51
N MET A 33 1.77 -11.44 -4.16
CA MET A 33 2.43 -10.56 -5.12
C MET A 33 3.26 -11.34 -6.16
N ILE A 34 4.03 -12.33 -5.72
CA ILE A 34 4.81 -13.19 -6.62
C ILE A 34 3.86 -13.94 -7.57
N LEU A 35 2.78 -14.52 -7.05
CA LEU A 35 1.81 -15.27 -7.83
C LEU A 35 1.14 -14.40 -8.90
N VAL A 36 0.62 -13.22 -8.53
CA VAL A 36 -0.14 -12.38 -9.46
C VAL A 36 0.75 -11.71 -10.51
N ASN A 37 2.02 -11.42 -10.18
CA ASN A 37 2.97 -10.83 -11.13
C ASN A 37 3.59 -11.86 -12.08
N ASN A 38 3.43 -13.16 -11.82
CA ASN A 38 3.98 -14.25 -12.64
C ASN A 38 2.88 -15.23 -13.10
N SER A 39 1.70 -14.73 -13.41
CA SER A 39 0.51 -15.51 -13.76
C SER A 39 0.56 -16.17 -15.17
N GLY A 40 1.65 -16.02 -15.89
CA GLY A 40 1.85 -16.62 -17.22
C GLY A 40 1.27 -15.78 -18.37
N ALA A 41 0.94 -16.42 -19.51
CA ALA A 41 0.42 -15.73 -20.68
C ALA A 41 -0.96 -15.12 -20.45
N GLY A 42 -1.10 -13.80 -20.68
CA GLY A 42 -2.29 -13.01 -20.34
C GLY A 42 -3.62 -13.55 -20.84
N SER A 43 -3.66 -14.20 -22.03
CA SER A 43 -4.87 -14.83 -22.60
C SER A 43 -5.37 -16.02 -21.76
N TYR A 44 -4.46 -16.82 -21.21
CA TYR A 44 -4.75 -18.03 -20.43
C TYR A 44 -4.73 -17.80 -18.92
N THR A 45 -4.45 -16.59 -18.46
CA THR A 45 -4.45 -16.27 -17.02
C THR A 45 -5.84 -16.48 -16.44
N TYR A 46 -5.91 -17.24 -15.33
CA TYR A 46 -7.14 -17.47 -14.59
C TYR A 46 -7.78 -16.16 -14.11
N ALA A 47 -9.09 -16.02 -14.27
CA ALA A 47 -9.80 -14.75 -14.04
C ALA A 47 -9.51 -14.09 -12.67
N PRO A 48 -9.46 -14.80 -11.52
CA PRO A 48 -9.11 -14.20 -10.23
C PRO A 48 -7.69 -13.65 -10.15
N LEU A 49 -6.77 -14.07 -11.04
CA LEU A 49 -5.39 -13.59 -11.12
C LEU A 49 -5.23 -12.42 -12.09
N LYS A 50 -6.29 -11.97 -12.75
CA LYS A 50 -6.30 -10.77 -13.59
C LYS A 50 -6.74 -9.56 -12.76
N HIS A 51 -6.16 -8.40 -13.08
CA HIS A 51 -6.67 -7.13 -12.56
C HIS A 51 -8.02 -6.78 -13.16
N ALA A 52 -8.85 -6.03 -12.42
CA ALA A 52 -10.01 -5.38 -12.99
C ALA A 52 -9.55 -4.44 -14.12
N GLN A 53 -10.27 -4.44 -15.24
CA GLN A 53 -9.88 -3.62 -16.40
C GLN A 53 -9.91 -2.13 -16.08
N TRP A 54 -11.00 -1.67 -15.47
CA TRP A 54 -11.13 -0.29 -14.98
C TRP A 54 -11.89 -0.24 -13.65
N HIS A 55 -13.21 -0.34 -13.64
CA HIS A 55 -14.01 -0.44 -12.43
C HIS A 55 -14.10 -1.87 -11.93
N GLY A 56 -14.19 -2.01 -10.60
CA GLY A 56 -14.32 -3.32 -9.96
C GLY A 56 -13.14 -3.67 -9.06
N LEU A 57 -13.19 -4.89 -8.54
CA LEU A 57 -12.23 -5.44 -7.60
C LEU A 57 -12.06 -6.94 -7.84
N THR A 58 -10.84 -7.38 -8.04
CA THR A 58 -10.48 -8.79 -8.11
C THR A 58 -9.59 -9.18 -6.93
N PRO A 59 -9.42 -10.48 -6.63
CA PRO A 59 -8.48 -10.92 -5.60
C PRO A 59 -7.05 -10.38 -5.82
N THR A 60 -6.60 -10.30 -7.07
CA THR A 60 -5.30 -9.71 -7.43
C THR A 60 -5.17 -8.25 -7.00
N ASP A 61 -6.26 -7.50 -7.03
CA ASP A 61 -6.27 -6.09 -6.67
C ASP A 61 -6.15 -5.83 -5.16
N LEU A 62 -6.26 -6.87 -4.33
CA LEU A 62 -6.11 -6.77 -2.87
C LEU A 62 -4.65 -6.78 -2.40
N VAL A 63 -3.74 -7.31 -3.21
CA VAL A 63 -2.35 -7.54 -2.78
C VAL A 63 -1.66 -6.23 -2.40
N PHE A 64 -1.66 -5.24 -3.28
CA PHE A 64 -0.99 -3.97 -3.03
C PHE A 64 -1.61 -3.14 -1.89
N PRO A 65 -2.94 -2.98 -1.80
CA PRO A 65 -3.56 -2.31 -0.65
C PRO A 65 -3.29 -3.02 0.69
N PHE A 66 -3.20 -4.33 0.73
CA PHE A 66 -2.83 -5.05 1.95
C PHE A 66 -1.41 -4.69 2.41
N PHE A 67 -0.46 -4.53 1.48
CA PHE A 67 0.87 -4.01 1.82
C PHE A 67 0.80 -2.61 2.46
N MET A 68 -0.01 -1.71 1.90
CA MET A 68 -0.18 -0.37 2.46
C MET A 68 -0.81 -0.39 3.85
N PHE A 69 -1.80 -1.25 4.08
CA PHE A 69 -2.41 -1.44 5.39
C PHE A 69 -1.39 -1.95 6.42
N ILE A 70 -0.61 -3.00 6.09
CA ILE A 70 0.46 -3.55 6.94
C ILE A 70 1.54 -2.50 7.20
N MET A 71 1.89 -1.71 6.18
CA MET A 71 2.85 -0.61 6.31
C MET A 71 2.35 0.44 7.30
N GLY A 72 1.07 0.78 7.30
CA GLY A 72 0.45 1.66 8.28
C GLY A 72 0.56 1.13 9.71
N ILE A 73 0.22 -0.13 9.95
CA ILE A 73 0.38 -0.80 11.26
C ILE A 73 1.85 -0.75 11.72
N SER A 74 2.77 -1.09 10.81
CA SER A 74 4.21 -1.08 11.09
C SER A 74 4.74 0.32 11.38
N THR A 75 4.16 1.34 10.74
CA THR A 75 4.48 2.75 10.97
C THR A 75 4.09 3.17 12.39
N PHE A 76 2.89 2.80 12.86
CA PHE A 76 2.49 3.03 14.26
C PHE A 76 3.49 2.40 15.23
N MET A 77 3.82 1.12 15.04
CA MET A 77 4.76 0.41 15.91
C MET A 77 6.16 1.06 15.92
N SER A 78 6.61 1.56 14.77
CA SER A 78 7.90 2.22 14.62
C SER A 78 7.94 3.60 15.28
N LEU A 79 6.87 4.41 15.14
CA LEU A 79 6.79 5.77 15.67
C LEU A 79 6.52 5.79 17.18
N ARG A 80 5.93 4.73 17.74
CA ARG A 80 5.77 4.56 19.18
C ARG A 80 7.09 4.74 19.95
N LYS A 81 8.22 4.34 19.37
CA LYS A 81 9.56 4.50 19.96
C LYS A 81 9.98 5.98 20.11
N PHE A 82 9.32 6.88 19.39
CA PHE A 82 9.54 8.32 19.42
C PHE A 82 8.39 9.08 20.09
N ASN A 83 7.50 8.39 20.82
CA ASN A 83 6.31 8.95 21.46
C ASN A 83 5.41 9.75 20.50
N PHE A 84 5.47 9.47 19.20
CA PHE A 84 4.75 10.21 18.14
C PHE A 84 5.07 11.71 18.10
N GLU A 85 6.26 12.11 18.56
CA GLU A 85 6.72 13.51 18.55
C GLU A 85 7.60 13.78 17.32
N PRO A 86 7.51 15.00 16.72
CA PRO A 86 8.31 15.39 15.57
C PRO A 86 9.77 15.71 15.95
N SER A 87 10.45 14.76 16.57
CA SER A 87 11.87 14.89 16.90
C SER A 87 12.75 14.81 15.63
N LYS A 88 13.93 15.45 15.65
CA LYS A 88 14.90 15.36 14.53
C LYS A 88 15.20 13.89 14.14
N ALA A 89 15.32 13.00 15.13
CA ALA A 89 15.58 11.57 14.90
C ALA A 89 14.39 10.87 14.21
N ALA A 90 13.15 11.17 14.63
CA ALA A 90 11.95 10.60 14.00
C ALA A 90 11.80 11.09 12.54
N VAL A 91 11.89 12.40 12.32
CA VAL A 91 11.77 13.01 10.99
C VAL A 91 12.88 12.52 10.06
N TRP A 92 14.14 12.50 10.52
CA TRP A 92 15.25 11.97 9.72
C TRP A 92 15.05 10.50 9.31
N LYS A 93 14.57 9.66 10.24
CA LYS A 93 14.24 8.27 9.96
C LYS A 93 13.17 8.14 8.89
N ILE A 94 12.11 8.96 8.97
CA ILE A 94 11.02 8.97 7.98
C ILE A 94 11.57 9.37 6.61
N ILE A 95 12.26 10.50 6.51
CA ILE A 95 12.81 11.04 5.26
C ILE A 95 13.79 10.04 4.64
N ARG A 96 14.78 9.55 5.41
CA ARG A 96 15.75 8.58 4.92
C ARG A 96 15.07 7.34 4.35
N ARG A 97 14.05 6.78 5.03
CA ARG A 97 13.34 5.59 4.57
C ARG A 97 12.55 5.89 3.30
N THR A 98 11.89 7.05 3.23
CA THR A 98 11.14 7.49 2.03
C THR A 98 12.08 7.59 0.83
N ILE A 99 13.21 8.31 0.97
CA ILE A 99 14.20 8.47 -0.11
C ILE A 99 14.77 7.12 -0.54
N LEU A 100 15.12 6.24 0.40
CA LEU A 100 15.69 4.92 0.07
C LEU A 100 14.70 4.05 -0.71
N ILE A 101 13.44 3.97 -0.29
CA ILE A 101 12.44 3.16 -1.01
C ILE A 101 12.17 3.76 -2.39
N PHE A 102 12.09 5.08 -2.49
CA PHE A 102 11.89 5.78 -3.76
C PHE A 102 13.06 5.52 -4.73
N ALA A 103 14.30 5.67 -4.25
CA ALA A 103 15.51 5.44 -5.02
C ALA A 103 15.65 3.98 -5.49
N ILE A 104 15.31 3.02 -4.63
CA ILE A 104 15.27 1.60 -5.01
C ILE A 104 14.25 1.38 -6.13
N GLY A 105 13.08 2.02 -6.06
CA GLY A 105 12.06 1.93 -7.12
C GLY A 105 12.57 2.47 -8.46
N LEU A 106 13.25 3.62 -8.46
CA LEU A 106 13.88 4.17 -9.66
C LEU A 106 15.00 3.27 -10.19
N ALA A 107 15.86 2.75 -9.31
CA ALA A 107 16.96 1.86 -9.69
C ALA A 107 16.44 0.57 -10.34
N LEU A 108 15.36 -0.02 -9.81
CA LEU A 108 14.72 -1.21 -10.42
C LEU A 108 14.09 -0.89 -11.78
N GLY A 109 13.45 0.26 -11.92
CA GLY A 109 12.92 0.72 -13.21
C GLY A 109 14.00 0.92 -14.25
N TRP A 110 15.10 1.59 -13.86
CA TRP A 110 16.29 1.74 -14.69
C TRP A 110 16.91 0.38 -15.05
N PHE A 111 17.09 -0.51 -14.09
CA PHE A 111 17.65 -1.84 -14.33
C PHE A 111 16.83 -2.66 -15.33
N GLY A 112 15.48 -2.57 -15.26
CA GLY A 112 14.59 -3.21 -16.23
C GLY A 112 14.81 -2.67 -17.65
N LYS A 113 14.99 -1.35 -17.84
CA LYS A 113 15.30 -0.74 -19.12
C LYS A 113 16.70 -1.13 -19.62
N PHE A 114 17.69 -1.09 -18.74
CA PHE A 114 19.07 -1.51 -19.04
C PHE A 114 19.13 -2.94 -19.57
N THR A 115 18.47 -3.89 -18.86
CA THR A 115 18.45 -5.30 -19.30
C THR A 115 17.67 -5.49 -20.60
N SER A 116 16.59 -4.73 -20.80
CA SER A 116 15.83 -4.74 -22.06
C SER A 116 16.65 -4.23 -23.24
N GLY A 117 17.40 -3.11 -23.08
CA GLY A 117 18.32 -2.60 -24.11
C GLY A 117 19.40 -3.61 -24.49
N LEU A 118 20.03 -4.23 -23.49
CA LEU A 118 21.02 -5.30 -23.76
C LEU A 118 20.40 -6.50 -24.50
N SER A 119 19.18 -6.89 -24.18
CA SER A 119 18.48 -7.99 -24.87
C SER A 119 18.13 -7.66 -26.32
N GLN A 120 18.04 -6.37 -26.65
CA GLN A 120 17.81 -5.86 -28.02
C GLN A 120 19.12 -5.63 -28.78
N GLY A 121 20.28 -5.97 -28.20
CA GLY A 121 21.57 -5.87 -28.84
C GLY A 121 22.25 -4.49 -28.72
N GLU A 122 21.74 -3.61 -27.86
CA GLU A 122 22.38 -2.33 -27.59
C GLU A 122 23.73 -2.51 -26.86
N SER A 123 24.65 -1.56 -27.07
CA SER A 123 25.89 -1.52 -26.29
C SER A 123 25.59 -1.18 -24.82
N ILE A 124 26.44 -1.63 -23.90
CA ILE A 124 26.30 -1.36 -22.43
C ILE A 124 26.16 0.15 -22.15
N LEU A 125 26.90 0.99 -22.85
CA LEU A 125 26.84 2.43 -22.66
C LEU A 125 25.50 3.02 -23.11
N VAL A 126 24.96 2.58 -24.25
CA VAL A 126 23.64 3.03 -24.74
C VAL A 126 22.53 2.54 -23.82
N ALA A 127 22.52 1.25 -23.48
CA ALA A 127 21.53 0.66 -22.59
C ALA A 127 21.51 1.34 -21.19
N ALA A 128 22.68 1.80 -20.70
CA ALA A 128 22.79 2.47 -19.40
C ALA A 128 22.24 3.92 -19.39
N THR A 129 22.06 4.55 -20.57
CA THR A 129 21.66 5.96 -20.68
C THR A 129 20.18 6.20 -20.91
N HIS A 130 19.32 5.17 -20.88
CA HIS A 130 17.87 5.29 -21.04
C HIS A 130 17.17 5.97 -19.85
N PHE A 131 17.53 7.22 -19.53
CA PHE A 131 16.89 8.02 -18.48
C PHE A 131 15.71 8.86 -19.00
N ASP A 132 15.72 9.25 -20.24
CA ASP A 132 14.74 10.09 -20.95
C ASP A 132 13.34 9.46 -21.04
N THR A 133 13.24 8.15 -20.92
CA THR A 133 11.96 7.41 -20.88
C THR A 133 11.75 6.66 -19.56
N LEU A 134 12.56 6.93 -18.53
CA LEU A 134 12.44 6.27 -17.24
C LEU A 134 11.15 6.68 -16.54
N ARG A 135 10.29 5.71 -16.21
CA ARG A 135 9.09 5.95 -15.42
C ARG A 135 9.47 6.43 -14.01
N ILE A 136 8.99 7.63 -13.62
CA ILE A 136 9.33 8.26 -12.34
C ILE A 136 8.47 7.72 -11.21
N LEU A 137 7.16 7.59 -11.42
CA LEU A 137 6.24 7.06 -10.42
C LEU A 137 5.92 5.60 -10.72
N GLY A 138 6.01 4.76 -9.70
CA GLY A 138 5.70 3.35 -9.76
C GLY A 138 5.30 2.84 -8.38
N VAL A 139 5.15 1.54 -8.24
CA VAL A 139 4.64 0.90 -7.00
C VAL A 139 5.49 1.25 -5.78
N LEU A 140 6.83 1.17 -5.86
CA LEU A 140 7.71 1.47 -4.73
C LEU A 140 7.76 2.97 -4.43
N GLN A 141 7.72 3.81 -5.46
CA GLN A 141 7.68 5.26 -5.29
C GLN A 141 6.38 5.69 -4.60
N ARG A 142 5.23 5.12 -4.99
CA ARG A 142 3.96 5.33 -4.29
C ARG A 142 4.03 4.88 -2.84
N LEU A 143 4.59 3.68 -2.56
CA LEU A 143 4.79 3.20 -1.19
C LEU A 143 5.65 4.18 -0.38
N ALA A 144 6.74 4.68 -0.98
CA ALA A 144 7.63 5.65 -0.34
C ALA A 144 6.90 6.94 0.02
N LEU A 145 6.20 7.54 -0.94
CA LEU A 145 5.47 8.79 -0.74
C LEU A 145 4.32 8.62 0.26
N ALA A 146 3.49 7.58 0.09
CA ALA A 146 2.39 7.30 1.00
C ALA A 146 2.87 7.07 2.43
N TYR A 147 3.97 6.30 2.61
CA TYR A 147 4.62 6.12 3.91
C TYR A 147 5.14 7.45 4.48
N GLY A 148 5.91 8.20 3.69
CA GLY A 148 6.56 9.43 4.13
C GLY A 148 5.54 10.47 4.62
N PHE A 149 4.54 10.77 3.79
CA PHE A 149 3.50 11.73 4.15
C PHE A 149 2.63 11.24 5.31
N ALA A 150 2.20 9.97 5.31
CA ALA A 150 1.41 9.42 6.41
C ALA A 150 2.18 9.45 7.75
N ALA A 151 3.47 9.08 7.75
CA ALA A 151 4.31 9.11 8.93
C ALA A 151 4.56 10.54 9.43
N LEU A 152 4.79 11.51 8.53
CA LEU A 152 4.91 12.92 8.89
C LEU A 152 3.61 13.47 9.49
N LEU A 153 2.46 13.20 8.88
CA LEU A 153 1.16 13.59 9.43
C LEU A 153 0.93 12.98 10.82
N ALA A 154 1.36 11.72 11.03
CA ALA A 154 1.19 11.03 12.31
C ALA A 154 2.07 11.58 13.43
N VAL A 155 3.21 12.22 13.13
CA VAL A 155 4.05 12.88 14.15
C VAL A 155 3.73 14.37 14.32
N ILE A 156 3.22 15.04 13.29
CA ILE A 156 2.84 16.47 13.37
C ILE A 156 1.49 16.62 14.07
N PHE A 157 0.52 15.77 13.77
CA PHE A 157 -0.82 15.88 14.30
C PHE A 157 -1.08 14.88 15.42
N LYS A 158 -1.75 15.32 16.48
CA LYS A 158 -2.20 14.43 17.56
C LYS A 158 -3.11 13.34 16.99
N SER A 159 -2.98 12.13 17.49
CA SER A 159 -3.73 10.94 17.02
C SER A 159 -5.26 11.12 16.94
N LYS A 160 -5.84 12.03 17.72
CA LYS A 160 -7.29 12.34 17.68
C LYS A 160 -7.73 13.03 16.38
N TYR A 161 -6.81 13.69 15.66
CA TYR A 161 -7.09 14.39 14.40
C TYR A 161 -6.91 13.50 13.17
N ILE A 162 -6.22 12.36 13.30
CA ILE A 162 -5.93 11.46 12.17
C ILE A 162 -7.21 11.00 11.44
N PRO A 163 -8.32 10.61 12.13
CA PRO A 163 -9.57 10.25 11.44
C PRO A 163 -10.13 11.39 10.57
N TRP A 164 -10.04 12.64 11.03
CA TRP A 164 -10.49 13.80 10.27
C TRP A 164 -9.60 14.10 9.06
N ILE A 165 -8.29 13.88 9.20
CA ILE A 165 -7.34 13.99 8.09
C ILE A 165 -7.66 12.93 7.02
N ILE A 166 -7.91 11.68 7.43
CA ILE A 166 -8.34 10.62 6.51
C ILE A 166 -9.62 11.02 5.78
N ALA A 167 -10.62 11.49 6.51
CA ALA A 167 -11.89 11.93 5.91
C ALA A 167 -11.66 13.09 4.91
N ALA A 168 -10.88 14.08 5.27
CA ALA A 168 -10.56 15.21 4.40
C ALA A 168 -9.82 14.77 3.12
N LEU A 169 -8.84 13.87 3.23
CA LEU A 169 -8.11 13.33 2.07
C LEU A 169 -9.04 12.53 1.15
N LEU A 170 -9.90 11.66 1.69
CA LEU A 170 -10.80 10.83 0.89
C LEU A 170 -11.93 11.66 0.25
N VAL A 171 -12.57 12.56 1.02
CA VAL A 171 -13.64 13.42 0.51
C VAL A 171 -13.09 14.44 -0.50
N GLY A 172 -11.97 15.09 -0.19
CA GLY A 172 -11.33 16.03 -1.11
C GLY A 172 -10.92 15.37 -2.42
N TYR A 173 -10.37 14.17 -2.35
CA TYR A 173 -10.01 13.39 -3.53
C TYR A 173 -11.24 12.93 -4.32
N GLN A 174 -12.33 12.53 -3.64
CA GLN A 174 -13.61 12.20 -4.29
C GLN A 174 -14.16 13.39 -5.09
N LEU A 175 -14.12 14.59 -4.51
CA LEU A 175 -14.56 15.81 -5.19
C LEU A 175 -13.67 16.12 -6.41
N LEU A 176 -12.34 15.98 -6.25
CA LEU A 176 -11.40 16.15 -7.34
C LEU A 176 -11.67 15.19 -8.50
N LEU A 177 -11.92 13.90 -8.22
CA LEU A 177 -12.26 12.92 -9.24
C LEU A 177 -13.56 13.27 -9.96
N LYS A 178 -14.61 13.69 -9.23
CA LYS A 178 -15.90 14.06 -9.82
C LYS A 178 -15.81 15.30 -10.71
N LEU A 179 -15.06 16.32 -10.28
CA LEU A 179 -14.92 17.57 -11.03
C LEU A 179 -13.97 17.45 -12.22
N GLY A 180 -13.02 16.52 -12.17
CA GLY A 180 -11.96 16.37 -13.16
C GLY A 180 -12.07 15.12 -14.04
N ASN A 181 -13.27 14.57 -14.25
CA ASN A 181 -13.50 13.34 -15.04
C ASN A 181 -12.62 12.17 -14.59
N GLY A 182 -12.26 12.11 -13.31
CA GLY A 182 -11.31 11.15 -12.76
C GLY A 182 -11.78 9.69 -12.81
N TYR A 183 -13.08 9.45 -13.00
CA TYR A 183 -13.66 8.12 -13.12
C TYR A 183 -13.66 7.58 -14.56
N GLU A 184 -13.34 8.41 -15.53
CA GLU A 184 -13.24 7.99 -16.93
C GLU A 184 -11.80 7.68 -17.32
N MET A 185 -11.60 6.62 -18.09
CA MET A 185 -10.27 6.26 -18.60
C MET A 185 -10.03 6.95 -19.93
N MET A 186 -9.61 8.21 -19.86
CA MET A 186 -9.39 9.08 -21.02
C MET A 186 -8.19 10.01 -20.78
N GLU A 187 -7.69 10.64 -21.84
CA GLU A 187 -6.57 11.58 -21.73
C GLU A 187 -6.88 12.85 -20.94
N GLN A 188 -8.17 13.24 -20.90
CA GLN A 188 -8.70 14.40 -20.16
C GLN A 188 -8.98 14.11 -18.69
N ASN A 189 -8.67 12.91 -18.22
CA ASN A 189 -8.72 12.57 -16.81
C ASN A 189 -7.75 13.46 -16.01
N ILE A 190 -8.24 14.08 -14.94
CA ILE A 190 -7.45 15.02 -14.12
C ILE A 190 -6.14 14.41 -13.62
N ILE A 191 -6.12 13.10 -13.33
CA ILE A 191 -4.91 12.38 -12.91
C ILE A 191 -3.89 12.40 -14.04
N ALA A 192 -4.32 12.03 -15.26
CA ALA A 192 -3.45 12.02 -16.43
C ALA A 192 -2.95 13.43 -16.79
N ILE A 193 -3.81 14.44 -16.71
CA ILE A 193 -3.45 15.84 -16.98
C ILE A 193 -2.35 16.31 -16.03
N VAL A 194 -2.51 16.08 -14.72
CA VAL A 194 -1.52 16.53 -13.72
C VAL A 194 -0.21 15.78 -13.88
N ASP A 195 -0.25 14.47 -14.08
CA ASP A 195 0.98 13.68 -14.26
C ASP A 195 1.72 14.06 -15.55
N LYS A 196 0.98 14.30 -16.67
CA LYS A 196 1.56 14.81 -17.91
C LYS A 196 2.23 16.18 -17.74
N ALA A 197 1.60 17.07 -16.98
CA ALA A 197 2.11 18.43 -16.75
C ALA A 197 3.40 18.44 -15.90
N ILE A 198 3.55 17.49 -14.97
CA ILE A 198 4.67 17.45 -14.02
C ILE A 198 5.83 16.59 -14.56
N TRP A 199 5.52 15.41 -15.09
CA TRP A 199 6.53 14.42 -15.46
C TRP A 199 6.78 14.32 -16.98
N GLY A 200 5.84 14.79 -17.81
CA GLY A 200 5.84 14.53 -19.24
C GLY A 200 5.42 13.11 -19.59
N VAL A 201 4.92 12.93 -20.81
CA VAL A 201 4.36 11.65 -21.30
C VAL A 201 5.39 10.51 -21.31
N GLU A 202 6.67 10.84 -21.52
CA GLU A 202 7.75 9.84 -21.65
C GLU A 202 8.13 9.22 -20.29
N HIS A 203 7.84 9.89 -19.18
CA HIS A 203 8.11 9.41 -17.83
C HIS A 203 6.91 8.77 -17.15
N MET A 204 5.81 8.55 -17.89
CA MET A 204 4.57 7.93 -17.40
C MET A 204 4.39 6.51 -17.91
N TYR A 205 3.58 5.76 -17.19
CA TYR A 205 3.06 4.49 -17.69
C TYR A 205 2.05 4.76 -18.81
N LYS A 206 2.05 3.90 -19.84
CA LYS A 206 1.09 3.94 -20.96
C LYS A 206 0.18 2.73 -20.82
N ASP A 207 -1.06 2.95 -20.45
CA ASP A 207 -2.06 1.90 -20.17
C ASP A 207 -3.06 1.75 -21.34
N TRP A 208 -3.74 0.60 -21.38
CA TRP A 208 -4.75 0.30 -22.40
C TRP A 208 -6.13 0.67 -21.87
N THR A 209 -6.90 1.43 -22.65
CA THR A 209 -8.31 1.69 -22.36
C THR A 209 -9.12 0.41 -22.61
N PRO A 210 -10.33 0.30 -22.02
CA PRO A 210 -11.26 -0.78 -22.37
C PRO A 210 -11.63 -0.84 -23.87
N GLY A 211 -11.49 0.29 -24.58
CA GLY A 211 -11.69 0.40 -26.03
C GLY A 211 -10.49 -0.04 -26.87
N GLY A 212 -9.37 -0.46 -26.24
CA GLY A 212 -8.16 -0.92 -26.94
C GLY A 212 -7.20 0.19 -27.40
N GLU A 213 -7.42 1.43 -26.97
CA GLU A 213 -6.50 2.54 -27.20
C GLU A 213 -5.43 2.58 -26.13
N ARG A 214 -4.21 2.99 -26.49
CA ARG A 214 -3.10 3.15 -25.54
C ARG A 214 -2.94 4.62 -25.19
N ILE A 215 -3.18 4.97 -23.93
CA ILE A 215 -3.08 6.34 -23.41
C ILE A 215 -1.99 6.47 -22.36
N ALA A 216 -1.43 7.68 -22.21
CA ALA A 216 -0.52 8.00 -21.11
C ALA A 216 -1.33 8.19 -19.84
N PHE A 217 -1.45 7.12 -19.06
CA PHE A 217 -2.16 7.09 -17.79
C PHE A 217 -1.35 6.27 -16.79
N ASP A 218 -0.91 6.92 -15.69
CA ASP A 218 -0.14 6.24 -14.66
C ASP A 218 -1.02 5.88 -13.46
N PRO A 219 -1.31 4.57 -13.23
CA PRO A 219 -2.07 4.14 -12.06
C PRO A 219 -1.41 4.53 -10.75
N GLU A 220 -0.09 4.66 -10.71
CA GLU A 220 0.70 5.09 -9.57
C GLU A 220 1.01 6.61 -9.56
N GLY A 221 0.23 7.42 -10.28
CA GLY A 221 0.41 8.85 -10.43
C GLY A 221 0.36 9.67 -9.13
N LEU A 222 0.71 10.95 -9.24
CA LEU A 222 0.88 11.83 -8.09
C LEU A 222 -0.45 12.05 -7.34
N LEU A 223 -1.53 12.37 -8.06
CA LEU A 223 -2.83 12.63 -7.42
C LEU A 223 -3.40 11.39 -6.74
N SER A 224 -3.24 10.20 -7.33
CA SER A 224 -3.69 8.93 -6.74
C SER A 224 -2.84 8.51 -5.53
N THR A 225 -1.75 9.21 -5.24
CA THR A 225 -1.01 9.07 -3.98
C THR A 225 -1.75 9.68 -2.79
N ILE A 226 -2.62 10.68 -2.98
CA ILE A 226 -3.41 11.31 -1.91
C ILE A 226 -4.28 10.27 -1.15
N PRO A 227 -5.15 9.49 -1.80
CA PRO A 227 -5.91 8.45 -1.10
C PRO A 227 -5.02 7.30 -0.61
N SER A 228 -3.86 7.09 -1.19
CA SER A 228 -2.86 6.12 -0.68
C SER A 228 -2.30 6.54 0.67
N ILE A 229 -2.11 7.84 0.93
CA ILE A 229 -1.74 8.37 2.25
C ILE A 229 -2.84 8.06 3.26
N ALA A 230 -4.12 8.29 2.91
CA ALA A 230 -5.25 7.93 3.77
C ALA A 230 -5.29 6.43 4.07
N HIS A 231 -4.99 5.59 3.10
CA HIS A 231 -4.90 4.14 3.25
C HIS A 231 -3.89 3.73 4.33
N VAL A 232 -2.68 4.29 4.27
CA VAL A 232 -1.62 4.06 5.27
C VAL A 232 -2.03 4.59 6.64
N LEU A 233 -2.69 5.77 6.71
CA LEU A 233 -3.20 6.32 7.97
C LEU A 233 -4.31 5.47 8.59
N ILE A 234 -5.18 4.84 7.79
CA ILE A 234 -6.15 3.86 8.30
C ILE A 234 -5.39 2.67 8.92
N GLY A 235 -4.40 2.11 8.20
CA GLY A 235 -3.53 1.06 8.76
C GLY A 235 -2.83 1.49 10.06
N PHE A 236 -2.39 2.76 10.16
CA PHE A 236 -1.81 3.33 11.38
C PHE A 236 -2.80 3.33 12.54
N LEU A 237 -4.08 3.67 12.31
CA LEU A 237 -5.12 3.60 13.35
C LEU A 237 -5.39 2.15 13.80
N PHE A 238 -5.37 1.19 12.88
CA PHE A 238 -5.45 -0.22 13.24
C PHE A 238 -4.21 -0.69 14.02
N GLY A 239 -3.03 -0.16 13.72
CA GLY A 239 -1.83 -0.37 14.53
C GLY A 239 -2.01 0.14 15.97
N LYS A 240 -2.61 1.32 16.15
CA LYS A 240 -2.99 1.86 17.46
C LYS A 240 -3.99 0.95 18.18
N LEU A 241 -5.02 0.49 17.47
CA LEU A 241 -6.03 -0.41 18.00
C LEU A 241 -5.38 -1.70 18.52
N ILE A 242 -4.52 -2.33 17.74
CA ILE A 242 -3.85 -3.59 18.11
C ILE A 242 -2.94 -3.41 19.32
N VAL A 243 -2.15 -2.33 19.35
CA VAL A 243 -1.17 -2.10 20.44
C VAL A 243 -1.85 -1.73 21.75
N ASN A 244 -2.96 -0.97 21.71
CA ASN A 244 -3.68 -0.53 22.89
C ASN A 244 -4.54 -1.62 23.53
N ASN A 245 -4.90 -2.67 22.79
CA ASN A 245 -5.64 -3.81 23.33
C ASN A 245 -4.68 -5.00 23.51
N LYS A 246 -4.49 -5.45 24.75
CA LYS A 246 -3.58 -6.56 25.05
C LYS A 246 -4.22 -7.93 24.80
N ASP A 247 -5.53 -8.03 24.97
CA ASP A 247 -6.29 -9.23 24.74
C ASP A 247 -6.55 -9.49 23.26
N ASN A 248 -6.27 -10.72 22.80
CA ASN A 248 -6.43 -11.10 21.40
C ASN A 248 -7.90 -11.22 20.99
N HIS A 249 -8.81 -11.60 21.88
CA HIS A 249 -10.24 -11.65 21.57
C HIS A 249 -10.78 -10.25 21.29
N THR A 250 -10.44 -9.28 22.13
CA THR A 250 -10.77 -7.85 21.91
C THR A 250 -10.14 -7.29 20.62
N ARG A 251 -8.92 -7.71 20.26
CA ARG A 251 -8.31 -7.34 18.98
C ARG A 251 -9.11 -7.86 17.80
N VAL A 252 -9.48 -9.15 17.83
CA VAL A 252 -10.29 -9.78 16.78
C VAL A 252 -11.64 -9.09 16.66
N GLU A 253 -12.35 -8.92 17.76
CA GLU A 253 -13.65 -8.23 17.78
C GLU A 253 -13.59 -6.86 17.12
N LYS A 254 -12.65 -5.99 17.55
CA LYS A 254 -12.51 -4.64 17.02
C LYS A 254 -12.05 -4.62 15.56
N LEU A 255 -11.16 -5.54 15.16
CA LEU A 255 -10.73 -5.67 13.77
C LEU A 255 -11.90 -6.08 12.87
N MET A 256 -12.72 -7.03 13.32
CA MET A 256 -13.90 -7.47 12.58
C MET A 256 -14.96 -6.37 12.50
N ILE A 257 -15.28 -5.68 13.60
CA ILE A 257 -16.28 -4.61 13.61
C ILE A 257 -15.85 -3.47 12.69
N TRP A 258 -14.66 -2.87 12.90
CA TRP A 258 -14.20 -1.75 12.10
C TRP A 258 -13.91 -2.15 10.65
N GLY A 259 -13.37 -3.36 10.44
CA GLY A 259 -13.17 -3.90 9.10
C GLY A 259 -14.48 -4.04 8.33
N THR A 260 -15.53 -4.54 8.98
CA THR A 260 -16.87 -4.66 8.40
C THR A 260 -17.49 -3.30 8.11
N ILE A 261 -17.42 -2.35 9.05
CA ILE A 261 -17.92 -0.98 8.86
C ILE A 261 -17.25 -0.34 7.64
N LEU A 262 -15.90 -0.42 7.53
CA LEU A 262 -15.18 0.15 6.39
C LEU A 262 -15.56 -0.53 5.08
N ALA A 263 -15.60 -1.86 5.03
CA ALA A 263 -15.96 -2.60 3.82
C ALA A 263 -17.38 -2.26 3.34
N PHE A 264 -18.37 -2.31 4.23
CA PHE A 264 -19.76 -1.97 3.89
C PHE A 264 -19.91 -0.49 3.50
N THR A 265 -19.24 0.43 4.20
CA THR A 265 -19.25 1.85 3.83
C THR A 265 -18.71 2.04 2.40
N GLY A 266 -17.59 1.40 2.06
CA GLY A 266 -17.03 1.47 0.71
C GLY A 266 -17.95 0.85 -0.35
N LEU A 267 -18.59 -0.28 -0.04
CA LEU A 267 -19.57 -0.93 -0.92
C LEU A 267 -20.83 -0.09 -1.12
N LEU A 268 -21.32 0.61 -0.10
CA LEU A 268 -22.46 1.51 -0.23
C LEU A 268 -22.10 2.76 -1.04
N LEU A 269 -20.94 3.34 -0.77
CA LEU A 269 -20.50 4.56 -1.47
C LEU A 269 -20.11 4.33 -2.95
N GLN A 270 -19.93 3.07 -3.38
CA GLN A 270 -19.59 2.78 -4.79
C GLN A 270 -20.64 3.25 -5.81
N TYR A 271 -21.91 3.41 -5.39
CA TYR A 271 -22.95 3.97 -6.24
C TYR A 271 -22.73 5.45 -6.55
N GLY A 272 -21.94 6.16 -5.75
CA GLY A 272 -21.55 7.55 -5.98
C GLY A 272 -20.11 7.73 -6.44
N GLY A 273 -19.27 6.68 -6.37
CA GLY A 273 -17.88 6.67 -6.81
C GLY A 273 -17.38 5.22 -6.93
N PRO A 274 -17.33 4.69 -8.15
CA PRO A 274 -16.99 3.28 -8.38
C PRO A 274 -15.68 2.84 -7.72
N ILE A 275 -15.63 1.58 -7.30
CA ILE A 275 -14.39 0.95 -6.82
C ILE A 275 -13.42 0.84 -7.98
N ASN A 276 -12.25 1.46 -7.85
CA ASN A 276 -11.26 1.45 -8.92
C ASN A 276 -9.83 1.53 -8.34
N LYS A 277 -9.01 0.53 -8.64
CA LYS A 277 -7.62 0.44 -8.22
C LYS A 277 -6.72 1.45 -8.95
N LYS A 278 -6.91 1.63 -10.27
CA LYS A 278 -6.01 2.44 -11.10
C LYS A 278 -6.01 3.92 -10.69
N ILE A 279 -7.15 4.42 -10.21
CA ILE A 279 -7.25 5.77 -9.66
C ILE A 279 -7.17 5.80 -8.12
N TRP A 280 -7.06 4.63 -7.48
CA TRP A 280 -7.06 4.48 -6.02
C TRP A 280 -8.27 5.15 -5.37
N SER A 281 -9.48 4.88 -5.89
CA SER A 281 -10.71 5.56 -5.46
C SER A 281 -10.93 5.47 -3.94
N PRO A 282 -11.59 6.45 -3.31
CA PRO A 282 -11.91 6.39 -1.88
C PRO A 282 -12.66 5.12 -1.47
N THR A 283 -13.55 4.65 -2.31
CA THR A 283 -14.30 3.40 -2.12
C THR A 283 -13.39 2.18 -2.17
N PHE A 284 -12.39 2.17 -3.07
CA PHE A 284 -11.36 1.14 -3.10
C PHE A 284 -10.54 1.12 -1.80
N VAL A 285 -10.15 2.29 -1.28
CA VAL A 285 -9.44 2.39 0.01
C VAL A 285 -10.26 1.78 1.14
N LEU A 286 -11.54 2.15 1.26
CA LEU A 286 -12.40 1.68 2.34
C LEU A 286 -12.64 0.17 2.27
N VAL A 287 -12.98 -0.36 1.10
CA VAL A 287 -13.24 -1.80 0.92
C VAL A 287 -12.00 -2.63 1.20
N THR A 288 -10.86 -2.24 0.62
CA THR A 288 -9.63 -3.03 0.75
C THR A 288 -9.01 -2.97 2.14
N THR A 289 -9.09 -1.83 2.83
CA THR A 289 -8.68 -1.74 4.24
C THR A 289 -9.61 -2.52 5.15
N GLY A 290 -10.91 -2.54 4.84
CA GLY A 290 -11.89 -3.37 5.54
C GLY A 290 -11.55 -4.85 5.43
N PHE A 291 -11.30 -5.35 4.23
CA PHE A 291 -10.90 -6.74 4.01
C PHE A 291 -9.53 -7.09 4.64
N ALA A 292 -8.57 -6.17 4.59
CA ALA A 292 -7.28 -6.37 5.26
C ALA A 292 -7.41 -6.50 6.77
N ALA A 293 -8.26 -5.68 7.40
CA ALA A 293 -8.55 -5.74 8.82
C ALA A 293 -9.25 -7.05 9.22
N GLN A 294 -10.24 -7.48 8.44
CA GLN A 294 -10.95 -8.76 8.67
C GLN A 294 -10.00 -9.95 8.51
N LEU A 295 -9.17 -9.98 7.47
CA LEU A 295 -8.19 -11.05 7.28
C LEU A 295 -7.18 -11.08 8.43
N LEU A 296 -6.68 -9.93 8.89
CA LEU A 296 -5.80 -9.87 10.05
C LEU A 296 -6.51 -10.39 11.32
N GLY A 297 -7.78 -10.02 11.54
CA GLY A 297 -8.60 -10.54 12.63
C GLY A 297 -8.71 -12.05 12.59
N LEU A 298 -9.00 -12.63 11.42
CA LEU A 298 -9.05 -14.08 11.22
C LEU A 298 -7.70 -14.75 11.49
N LEU A 299 -6.59 -14.15 11.03
CA LEU A 299 -5.26 -14.69 11.31
C LEU A 299 -4.90 -14.64 12.79
N ILE A 300 -5.24 -13.57 13.51
CA ILE A 300 -5.07 -13.51 14.98
C ILE A 300 -5.88 -14.62 15.65
N TRP A 301 -7.12 -14.85 15.22
CA TRP A 301 -7.97 -15.90 15.77
C TRP A 301 -7.36 -17.30 15.56
N ILE A 302 -6.91 -17.61 14.34
CA ILE A 302 -6.33 -18.92 14.01
C ILE A 302 -4.98 -19.13 14.69
N ILE A 303 -4.08 -18.12 14.60
CA ILE A 303 -2.67 -18.25 14.92
C ILE A 303 -2.38 -17.91 16.37
N ASP A 304 -2.84 -16.71 16.82
CA ASP A 304 -2.45 -16.20 18.13
C ASP A 304 -3.40 -16.71 19.26
N ILE A 305 -4.67 -17.01 18.94
CA ILE A 305 -5.61 -17.59 19.91
C ILE A 305 -5.57 -19.11 19.88
N HIS A 306 -5.87 -19.73 18.72
CA HIS A 306 -5.95 -21.18 18.59
C HIS A 306 -4.62 -21.88 18.39
N LYS A 307 -3.50 -21.13 18.29
CA LYS A 307 -2.13 -21.66 18.13
C LYS A 307 -1.95 -22.58 16.90
N LYS A 308 -2.83 -22.49 15.92
CA LYS A 308 -2.75 -23.28 14.67
C LYS A 308 -1.80 -22.59 13.67
N HIS A 309 -0.48 -22.72 13.88
CA HIS A 309 0.54 -22.03 13.08
C HIS A 309 1.50 -22.98 12.32
N LYS A 310 1.30 -24.30 12.34
CA LYS A 310 2.19 -25.25 11.63
C LYS A 310 2.24 -25.01 10.13
N TRP A 311 1.10 -24.70 9.52
CA TRP A 311 0.94 -24.41 8.10
C TRP A 311 1.59 -23.09 7.67
N SER A 312 1.73 -22.16 8.59
CA SER A 312 2.17 -20.80 8.30
C SER A 312 3.70 -20.63 8.37
N ARG A 313 4.46 -21.68 8.65
CA ARG A 313 5.94 -21.64 8.71
C ARG A 313 6.58 -21.15 7.41
N PHE A 314 5.92 -21.38 6.28
CA PHE A 314 6.37 -20.90 4.98
C PHE A 314 6.30 -19.37 4.85
N PHE A 315 5.37 -18.73 5.58
CA PHE A 315 5.11 -17.30 5.49
C PHE A 315 5.79 -16.47 6.60
N HIS A 316 6.64 -17.10 7.42
CA HIS A 316 7.23 -16.46 8.60
C HIS A 316 8.75 -16.21 8.44
#